data_d8687313973552535f24103c8870d624
#
_entry.id   d8687313973552535f24103c8870d624
#
_cell.length_a   1.000
_cell.length_b   1.000
_cell.length_c   1.000
_cell.angle_alpha   90.00
_cell.angle_beta   90.00
_cell.angle_gamma   90.00
#
_symmetry.space_group_name_H-M   'P 1'
#
loop_
_entity.id
_entity.type
_entity.pdbx_description
1 polymer ?
#
loop_
_entity_poly.entity_id
_entity_poly.type
_entity_poly.pdbx_seq_one_letter_code
_entity_poly.pdbx_strand_id
1 'polypeptide(L)'
;MSENTKPNNERPADLAVQDSVGGMARRLLNPAHLRDLAGRSVKTLREQGAEQLWRDVKFRVGLAMHHDDWRHRADIPLRRELKAQRAAHLQGPKISIIVPLYNTPAKLFDEMLQSVVRQTYTNWELVLVDASDADKRLERRLPKAVPGTIVYEPIENGGIALNTTRGCALAHGEYLTLLDHDDVLYPNALFEVVQTIQNTGADFVYSDEIVLSANLKELGGYHFK
;
A
#
# COMPACT_ATOMS: atom_id res chain seq x y z
N MET A 1 13.81 -49.65 -10.95
CA MET A 1 12.67 -49.01 -11.60
C MET A 1 11.80 -48.44 -10.50
N SER A 2 11.98 -47.19 -10.19
CA SER A 2 11.08 -46.46 -9.30
C SER A 2 10.98 -45.04 -9.88
N GLU A 3 9.78 -44.77 -10.40
CA GLU A 3 9.43 -43.51 -11.03
C GLU A 3 9.32 -42.38 -9.97
N ASN A 4 10.08 -41.37 -10.20
CA ASN A 4 10.14 -40.19 -9.40
C ASN A 4 9.12 -39.17 -9.97
N THR A 5 7.87 -39.18 -9.49
CA THR A 5 6.85 -38.21 -9.84
C THR A 5 7.10 -36.92 -9.06
N LYS A 6 7.62 -35.90 -9.74
CA LYS A 6 7.65 -34.51 -9.24
C LYS A 6 6.21 -34.00 -9.11
N PRO A 7 5.87 -33.28 -8.02
CA PRO A 7 4.58 -32.62 -7.95
C PRO A 7 4.55 -31.45 -8.95
N ASN A 8 3.58 -31.50 -9.83
CA ASN A 8 3.28 -30.45 -10.82
C ASN A 8 2.72 -29.23 -10.08
N ASN A 9 3.54 -28.21 -9.92
CA ASN A 9 3.17 -26.95 -9.26
C ASN A 9 2.65 -25.98 -10.34
N GLU A 10 1.59 -26.37 -11.01
CA GLU A 10 0.82 -25.49 -11.87
C GLU A 10 0.01 -24.53 -11.00
N ARG A 11 0.47 -23.29 -10.88
CA ARG A 11 -0.37 -22.20 -10.39
C ARG A 11 -1.53 -22.03 -11.38
N PRO A 12 -2.77 -21.95 -10.89
CA PRO A 12 -3.88 -21.73 -11.80
C PRO A 12 -3.70 -20.39 -12.53
N ALA A 13 -3.54 -20.49 -13.85
CA ALA A 13 -3.39 -19.36 -14.78
C ALA A 13 -4.68 -18.53 -14.95
N ASP A 14 -5.70 -18.76 -14.12
CA ASP A 14 -7.06 -18.28 -14.33
C ASP A 14 -7.43 -17.02 -13.53
N LEU A 15 -6.47 -16.26 -13.02
CA LEU A 15 -6.72 -14.97 -12.38
C LEU A 15 -6.34 -13.76 -13.26
N ALA A 16 -6.21 -13.95 -14.57
CA ALA A 16 -6.29 -12.85 -15.52
C ALA A 16 -7.77 -12.52 -15.75
N VAL A 17 -8.43 -11.96 -14.74
CA VAL A 17 -9.80 -11.51 -14.86
C VAL A 17 -9.82 -10.28 -15.75
N GLN A 18 -10.18 -10.46 -17.01
CA GLN A 18 -10.89 -9.45 -17.77
C GLN A 18 -12.22 -9.22 -17.04
N ASP A 19 -12.25 -8.32 -16.06
CA ASP A 19 -13.48 -7.82 -15.50
C ASP A 19 -14.14 -6.87 -16.49
N SER A 20 -14.67 -7.46 -17.56
CA SER A 20 -15.71 -6.82 -18.38
C SER A 20 -17.00 -6.81 -17.54
N VAL A 21 -17.88 -5.85 -17.80
CA VAL A 21 -19.23 -5.76 -17.17
C VAL A 21 -19.95 -7.12 -17.17
N GLY A 22 -19.65 -7.99 -18.16
CA GLY A 22 -20.14 -9.37 -18.21
C GLY A 22 -19.56 -10.32 -17.18
N GLY A 23 -18.32 -10.12 -16.70
CA GLY A 23 -17.72 -10.93 -15.64
C GLY A 23 -18.33 -10.62 -14.28
N MET A 24 -18.64 -9.37 -14.01
CA MET A 24 -19.30 -8.91 -12.79
C MET A 24 -20.75 -9.40 -12.71
N ALA A 25 -21.50 -9.31 -13.82
CA ALA A 25 -22.85 -9.85 -13.90
C ALA A 25 -22.88 -11.37 -13.63
N ARG A 26 -21.92 -12.14 -14.15
CA ARG A 26 -21.82 -13.59 -13.88
C ARG A 26 -21.50 -13.89 -12.41
N ARG A 27 -20.69 -13.09 -11.73
CA ARG A 27 -20.41 -13.25 -10.28
C ARG A 27 -21.66 -12.92 -9.45
N LEU A 28 -22.37 -11.84 -9.77
CA LEU A 28 -23.61 -11.45 -9.09
C LEU A 28 -24.73 -12.48 -9.28
N LEU A 29 -24.75 -13.21 -10.39
CA LEU A 29 -25.73 -14.25 -10.70
C LEU A 29 -25.31 -15.64 -10.22
N ASN A 30 -24.13 -15.80 -9.61
CA ASN A 30 -23.69 -17.07 -9.03
C ASN A 30 -24.56 -17.41 -7.80
N PRO A 31 -25.30 -18.56 -7.81
CA PRO A 31 -26.21 -18.93 -6.73
C PRO A 31 -25.54 -19.06 -5.35
N ALA A 32 -24.26 -19.48 -5.31
CA ALA A 32 -23.49 -19.59 -4.07
C ALA A 32 -23.16 -18.20 -3.50
N HIS A 33 -22.78 -17.25 -4.36
CA HIS A 33 -22.51 -15.88 -3.99
C HIS A 33 -23.76 -15.14 -3.53
N LEU A 34 -24.89 -15.35 -4.21
CA LEU A 34 -26.19 -14.80 -3.81
C LEU A 34 -26.66 -15.34 -2.45
N ARG A 35 -26.44 -16.61 -2.15
CA ARG A 35 -26.76 -17.19 -0.83
C ARG A 35 -25.89 -16.59 0.29
N ASP A 36 -24.60 -16.42 0.05
CA ASP A 36 -23.67 -15.77 1.00
C ASP A 36 -24.06 -14.32 1.26
N LEU A 37 -24.37 -13.56 0.20
CA LEU A 37 -24.85 -12.17 0.30
C LEU A 37 -26.18 -12.10 1.07
N ALA A 38 -27.12 -12.98 0.78
CA ALA A 38 -28.40 -13.05 1.49
C ALA A 38 -28.20 -13.39 2.98
N GLY A 39 -27.33 -14.35 3.28
CA GLY A 39 -27.00 -14.72 4.66
C GLY A 39 -26.41 -13.57 5.46
N ARG A 40 -25.43 -12.84 4.87
CA ARG A 40 -24.83 -11.66 5.49
C ARG A 40 -25.83 -10.53 5.67
N SER A 41 -26.68 -10.29 4.67
CA SER A 41 -27.71 -9.25 4.74
C SER A 41 -28.74 -9.52 5.83
N VAL A 42 -29.18 -10.78 5.98
CA VAL A 42 -30.08 -11.19 7.07
C VAL A 42 -29.40 -11.04 8.43
N LYS A 43 -28.12 -11.39 8.53
CA LYS A 43 -27.34 -11.21 9.77
C LYS A 43 -27.23 -9.73 10.14
N THR A 44 -26.83 -8.88 9.20
CA THR A 44 -26.73 -7.42 9.41
C THR A 44 -28.08 -6.83 9.83
N LEU A 45 -29.17 -7.22 9.15
CA LEU A 45 -30.50 -6.74 9.48
C LEU A 45 -30.91 -7.12 10.91
N ARG A 46 -30.59 -8.33 11.32
CA ARG A 46 -30.94 -8.86 12.65
C ARG A 46 -30.11 -8.26 13.79
N GLU A 47 -28.80 -8.02 13.54
CA GLU A 47 -27.85 -7.60 14.56
C GLU A 47 -27.66 -6.07 14.61
N GLN A 48 -27.76 -5.39 13.47
CA GLN A 48 -27.40 -3.98 13.31
C GLN A 48 -28.53 -3.08 12.77
N GLY A 49 -29.66 -3.70 12.39
CA GLY A 49 -30.86 -2.98 11.94
C GLY A 49 -30.86 -2.62 10.44
N ALA A 50 -32.02 -2.15 9.99
CA ALA A 50 -32.29 -1.86 8.57
C ALA A 50 -31.46 -0.70 8.02
N GLU A 51 -31.11 0.27 8.86
CA GLU A 51 -30.34 1.43 8.46
C GLU A 51 -28.88 1.06 8.09
N GLN A 52 -28.27 0.17 8.87
CA GLN A 52 -26.93 -0.33 8.56
C GLN A 52 -26.94 -1.18 7.29
N LEU A 53 -27.95 -2.06 7.14
CA LEU A 53 -28.12 -2.83 5.90
C LEU A 53 -28.26 -1.91 4.69
N TRP A 54 -29.01 -0.81 4.79
CA TRP A 54 -29.15 0.18 3.71
C TRP A 54 -27.81 0.89 3.39
N ARG A 55 -27.01 1.22 4.40
CA ARG A 55 -25.68 1.78 4.22
C ARG A 55 -24.77 0.81 3.47
N ASP A 56 -24.75 -0.46 3.90
CA ASP A 56 -23.94 -1.51 3.26
C ASP A 56 -24.37 -1.77 1.81
N VAL A 57 -25.68 -1.77 1.53
CA VAL A 57 -26.22 -1.93 0.18
C VAL A 57 -25.85 -0.72 -0.69
N LYS A 58 -26.06 0.50 -0.20
CA LYS A 58 -25.67 1.73 -0.92
C LYS A 58 -24.18 1.75 -1.21
N PHE A 59 -23.34 1.38 -0.25
CA PHE A 59 -21.89 1.31 -0.41
C PHE A 59 -21.51 0.29 -1.49
N ARG A 60 -22.07 -0.94 -1.44
CA ARG A 60 -21.78 -1.99 -2.43
C ARG A 60 -22.31 -1.66 -3.82
N VAL A 61 -23.50 -1.07 -3.91
CA VAL A 61 -24.06 -0.60 -5.18
C VAL A 61 -23.23 0.56 -5.73
N GLY A 62 -22.81 1.49 -4.85
CA GLY A 62 -21.89 2.56 -5.20
C GLY A 62 -20.57 2.04 -5.77
N LEU A 63 -19.94 1.07 -5.09
CA LEU A 63 -18.75 0.38 -5.58
C LEU A 63 -19.00 -0.31 -6.93
N ALA A 64 -20.13 -1.01 -7.08
CA ALA A 64 -20.46 -1.71 -8.33
C ALA A 64 -20.74 -0.76 -9.49
N MET A 65 -21.41 0.37 -9.24
CA MET A 65 -21.73 1.37 -10.27
C MET A 65 -20.54 2.27 -10.61
N HIS A 66 -19.60 2.45 -9.69
CA HIS A 66 -18.44 3.32 -9.85
C HIS A 66 -17.14 2.55 -10.03
N HIS A 67 -17.20 1.24 -10.31
CA HIS A 67 -16.01 0.38 -10.46
C HIS A 67 -15.03 0.89 -11.54
N ASP A 68 -15.51 1.57 -12.56
CA ASP A 68 -14.65 2.22 -13.56
C ASP A 68 -14.26 3.67 -13.19
N ASP A 69 -14.98 4.30 -12.24
CA ASP A 69 -14.84 5.71 -11.90
C ASP A 69 -13.65 5.95 -10.94
N TRP A 70 -13.21 4.92 -10.19
CA TRP A 70 -12.06 5.04 -9.29
C TRP A 70 -10.73 5.13 -10.05
N ARG A 71 -10.62 4.51 -11.26
CA ARG A 71 -9.47 4.69 -12.15
C ARG A 71 -9.30 6.14 -12.58
N HIS A 72 -10.40 6.89 -12.61
CA HIS A 72 -10.42 8.33 -12.89
C HIS A 72 -10.33 9.16 -11.60
N ARG A 73 -10.62 8.57 -10.43
CA ARG A 73 -10.56 9.23 -9.11
C ARG A 73 -9.30 8.92 -8.32
N ALA A 74 -8.52 7.91 -8.68
CA ALA A 74 -7.15 7.88 -8.24
C ALA A 74 -6.51 9.11 -8.88
N ASP A 75 -6.43 10.19 -8.12
CA ASP A 75 -5.77 11.43 -8.52
C ASP A 75 -4.27 11.14 -8.68
N ILE A 76 -3.95 10.34 -9.72
CA ILE A 76 -2.58 10.11 -10.13
C ILE A 76 -2.07 11.48 -10.55
N PRO A 77 -1.17 12.10 -9.78
CA PRO A 77 -0.76 13.45 -10.03
C PRO A 77 -0.15 13.55 -11.43
N LEU A 78 -0.65 14.49 -12.20
CA LEU A 78 -0.13 14.73 -13.54
C LEU A 78 1.33 15.18 -13.46
N ARG A 79 2.13 14.86 -14.46
CA ARG A 79 3.56 15.27 -14.51
C ARG A 79 3.78 16.76 -14.24
N ARG A 80 2.86 17.62 -14.69
CA ARG A 80 2.89 19.08 -14.45
C ARG A 80 2.73 19.41 -12.97
N GLU A 81 1.87 18.68 -12.25
CA GLU A 81 1.59 18.86 -10.82
C GLU A 81 2.79 18.43 -9.99
N LEU A 82 3.34 17.25 -10.25
CA LEU A 82 4.57 16.80 -9.60
C LEU A 82 5.76 17.76 -9.83
N LYS A 83 5.84 18.35 -11.03
CA LYS A 83 6.86 19.38 -11.32
C LYS A 83 6.60 20.65 -10.52
N ALA A 84 5.36 21.08 -10.41
CA ALA A 84 4.98 22.26 -9.62
C ALA A 84 5.24 22.05 -8.12
N GLN A 85 4.89 20.87 -7.57
CA GLN A 85 5.15 20.52 -6.17
C GLN A 85 6.65 20.54 -5.86
N ARG A 86 7.50 19.97 -6.74
CA ARG A 86 8.96 20.05 -6.55
C ARG A 86 9.49 21.48 -6.59
N ALA A 87 8.96 22.29 -7.50
CA ALA A 87 9.36 23.70 -7.61
C ALA A 87 8.87 24.56 -6.44
N ALA A 88 7.78 24.19 -5.79
CA ALA A 88 7.25 24.89 -4.64
C ALA A 88 8.13 24.77 -3.39
N HIS A 89 9.02 23.75 -3.34
CA HIS A 89 9.90 23.50 -2.20
C HIS A 89 9.17 23.61 -0.86
N LEU A 90 8.04 22.89 -0.73
CA LEU A 90 7.21 22.93 0.48
C LEU A 90 8.08 22.72 1.72
N GLN A 91 8.05 23.69 2.62
CA GLN A 91 8.68 23.58 3.93
C GLN A 91 7.69 22.95 4.91
N GLY A 92 8.17 22.16 5.85
CA GLY A 92 7.29 21.51 6.82
C GLY A 92 8.05 20.55 7.73
N PRO A 93 7.35 19.78 8.57
CA PRO A 93 7.95 18.84 9.52
C PRO A 93 8.72 17.73 8.83
N LYS A 94 9.79 17.25 9.46
CA LYS A 94 10.49 16.05 8.98
C LYS A 94 9.60 14.82 9.18
N ILE A 95 9.48 14.00 8.14
CA ILE A 95 8.74 12.74 8.16
C ILE A 95 9.74 11.59 8.22
N SER A 96 9.66 10.74 9.24
CA SER A 96 10.41 9.49 9.33
C SER A 96 9.58 8.34 8.75
N ILE A 97 10.10 7.69 7.72
CA ILE A 97 9.50 6.52 7.07
C ILE A 97 10.20 5.29 7.61
N ILE A 98 9.50 4.47 8.39
CA ILE A 98 10.04 3.28 9.03
C ILE A 98 9.73 2.07 8.16
N VAL A 99 10.76 1.35 7.73
CA VAL A 99 10.64 0.14 6.91
C VAL A 99 11.40 -1.00 7.55
N PRO A 100 10.70 -1.95 8.18
CA PRO A 100 11.33 -3.20 8.62
C PRO A 100 11.57 -4.12 7.41
N LEU A 101 12.81 -4.62 7.28
CA LEU A 101 13.23 -5.55 6.23
C LEU A 101 13.47 -6.94 6.81
N TYR A 102 12.98 -7.98 6.14
CA TYR A 102 13.32 -9.36 6.46
C TYR A 102 13.32 -10.22 5.19
N ASN A 103 14.52 -10.61 4.75
CA ASN A 103 14.72 -11.42 3.55
C ASN A 103 13.96 -10.88 2.32
N THR A 104 13.89 -9.57 2.20
CA THR A 104 13.14 -8.86 1.17
C THR A 104 13.71 -9.16 -0.21
N PRO A 105 12.88 -9.55 -1.20
CA PRO A 105 13.32 -9.67 -2.58
C PRO A 105 13.88 -8.35 -3.10
N ALA A 106 15.06 -8.38 -3.72
CA ALA A 106 15.76 -7.19 -4.18
C ALA A 106 14.90 -6.29 -5.11
N LYS A 107 14.03 -6.90 -5.93
CA LYS A 107 13.13 -6.16 -6.81
C LYS A 107 12.12 -5.32 -6.02
N LEU A 108 11.47 -5.89 -5.01
CA LEU A 108 10.48 -5.19 -4.18
C LEU A 108 11.15 -4.07 -3.38
N PHE A 109 12.32 -4.36 -2.81
CA PHE A 109 13.12 -3.33 -2.15
C PHE A 109 13.44 -2.14 -3.06
N ASP A 110 13.89 -2.41 -4.31
CA ASP A 110 14.19 -1.35 -5.27
C ASP A 110 12.96 -0.51 -5.63
N GLU A 111 11.79 -1.16 -5.79
CA GLU A 111 10.51 -0.50 -6.10
C GLU A 111 10.07 0.40 -4.93
N MET A 112 10.09 -0.13 -3.71
CA MET A 112 9.81 0.63 -2.47
C MET A 112 10.77 1.82 -2.34
N LEU A 113 12.08 1.58 -2.39
CA LEU A 113 13.11 2.61 -2.25
C LEU A 113 12.97 3.71 -3.29
N GLN A 114 12.73 3.37 -4.55
CA GLN A 114 12.51 4.33 -5.63
C GLN A 114 11.25 5.17 -5.39
N SER A 115 10.21 4.60 -4.80
CA SER A 115 8.97 5.32 -4.49
C SER A 115 9.21 6.44 -3.44
N VAL A 116 10.06 6.16 -2.47
CA VAL A 116 10.47 7.15 -1.44
C VAL A 116 11.41 8.21 -2.03
N VAL A 117 12.43 7.80 -2.78
CA VAL A 117 13.42 8.74 -3.38
C VAL A 117 12.74 9.72 -4.36
N ARG A 118 11.64 9.30 -5.00
CA ARG A 118 10.89 10.13 -5.97
C ARG A 118 9.84 11.05 -5.35
N GLN A 119 9.69 11.07 -4.03
CA GLN A 119 8.75 11.97 -3.37
C GLN A 119 8.99 13.44 -3.78
N THR A 120 7.91 14.19 -3.94
CA THR A 120 7.99 15.63 -4.25
C THR A 120 8.33 16.47 -3.03
N TYR A 121 8.00 15.99 -1.83
CA TYR A 121 8.47 16.53 -0.56
C TYR A 121 9.82 15.93 -0.20
N THR A 122 10.79 16.74 0.24
CA THR A 122 12.19 16.31 0.40
C THR A 122 12.66 16.26 1.86
N ASN A 123 11.92 16.84 2.82
CA ASN A 123 12.29 16.80 4.23
C ASN A 123 11.81 15.49 4.90
N TRP A 124 12.40 14.39 4.46
CA TRP A 124 12.12 13.05 5.00
C TRP A 124 13.40 12.32 5.38
N GLU A 125 13.28 11.34 6.25
CA GLU A 125 14.27 10.30 6.46
C GLU A 125 13.64 8.93 6.28
N LEU A 126 14.39 8.00 5.68
CA LEU A 126 14.03 6.61 5.51
C LEU A 126 14.84 5.77 6.49
N VAL A 127 14.17 5.15 7.44
CA VAL A 127 14.78 4.29 8.45
C VAL A 127 14.56 2.84 8.07
N LEU A 128 15.60 2.19 7.58
CA LEU A 128 15.61 0.80 7.15
C LEU A 128 16.18 -0.06 8.28
N VAL A 129 15.33 -0.88 8.89
CA VAL A 129 15.74 -1.84 9.94
C VAL A 129 15.82 -3.22 9.32
N ASP A 130 17.03 -3.67 9.02
CA ASP A 130 17.28 -4.89 8.26
C ASP A 130 17.60 -6.07 9.18
N ALA A 131 16.56 -6.87 9.43
CA ALA A 131 16.62 -8.11 10.22
C ALA A 131 16.89 -9.35 9.34
N SER A 132 17.31 -9.16 8.10
CA SER A 132 17.60 -10.26 7.16
C SER A 132 18.85 -11.02 7.54
N ASP A 133 18.92 -12.26 7.05
CA ASP A 133 20.15 -13.06 7.05
C ASP A 133 21.30 -12.25 6.39
N ALA A 134 22.50 -12.38 6.89
CA ALA A 134 23.62 -11.52 6.50
C ALA A 134 23.94 -11.52 4.99
N ASP A 135 23.72 -12.65 4.33
CA ASP A 135 23.92 -12.84 2.88
C ASP A 135 22.79 -12.25 2.02
N LYS A 136 21.66 -11.90 2.63
CA LYS A 136 20.46 -11.33 1.99
C LYS A 136 20.27 -9.84 2.24
N ARG A 137 21.14 -9.20 3.03
CA ARG A 137 21.09 -7.78 3.33
C ARG A 137 21.26 -6.91 2.08
N LEU A 138 20.49 -5.83 2.04
CA LEU A 138 20.36 -4.99 0.84
C LEU A 138 21.10 -3.64 0.92
N GLU A 139 21.94 -3.44 1.92
CA GLU A 139 22.71 -2.19 2.13
C GLU A 139 23.45 -1.71 0.87
N ARG A 140 24.05 -2.65 0.11
CA ARG A 140 24.79 -2.33 -1.12
C ARG A 140 23.94 -1.76 -2.25
N ARG A 141 22.61 -1.83 -2.12
CA ARG A 141 21.66 -1.27 -3.10
C ARG A 141 21.25 0.17 -2.78
N LEU A 142 21.68 0.68 -1.64
CA LEU A 142 21.37 2.05 -1.25
C LEU A 142 22.07 3.06 -2.20
N PRO A 143 21.34 4.09 -2.63
CA PRO A 143 21.91 5.15 -3.47
C PRO A 143 22.90 6.00 -2.67
N LYS A 144 23.93 6.48 -3.35
CA LYS A 144 24.95 7.34 -2.73
C LYS A 144 24.44 8.74 -2.35
N ALA A 145 23.38 9.20 -3.00
CA ALA A 145 22.77 10.50 -2.74
C ALA A 145 21.26 10.44 -2.97
N VAL A 146 20.52 11.06 -2.08
CA VAL A 146 19.05 11.17 -2.12
C VAL A 146 18.61 12.57 -1.68
N PRO A 147 17.40 13.02 -2.01
CA PRO A 147 16.88 14.31 -1.54
C PRO A 147 16.73 14.41 -0.02
N GLY A 148 16.41 13.31 0.66
CA GLY A 148 16.30 13.23 2.12
C GLY A 148 17.51 12.55 2.76
N THR A 149 17.24 11.75 3.81
CA THR A 149 18.27 10.98 4.53
C THR A 149 17.89 9.51 4.57
N ILE A 150 18.88 8.60 4.51
CA ILE A 150 18.67 7.17 4.72
C ILE A 150 19.50 6.74 5.95
N VAL A 151 18.82 6.12 6.90
CA VAL A 151 19.40 5.42 8.05
C VAL A 151 19.23 3.92 7.79
N TYR A 152 20.32 3.17 7.85
CA TYR A 152 20.29 1.73 7.68
C TYR A 152 20.87 1.06 8.91
N GLU A 153 20.10 0.20 9.56
CA GLU A 153 20.47 -0.51 10.79
C GLU A 153 20.26 -2.02 10.62
N PRO A 154 21.34 -2.79 10.50
CA PRO A 154 21.25 -4.25 10.54
C PRO A 154 21.06 -4.74 11.97
N ILE A 155 20.03 -5.57 12.19
CA ILE A 155 19.70 -6.11 13.52
C ILE A 155 19.51 -7.64 13.49
N GLU A 156 19.41 -8.26 14.66
CA GLU A 156 18.84 -9.59 14.79
C GLU A 156 17.33 -9.54 14.67
N ASN A 157 16.73 -10.56 14.05
CA ASN A 157 15.29 -10.61 13.84
C ASN A 157 14.54 -10.88 15.16
N GLY A 158 13.87 -9.85 15.66
CA GLY A 158 12.98 -9.92 16.82
C GLY A 158 11.49 -10.06 16.45
N GLY A 159 11.18 -10.22 15.16
CA GLY A 159 9.83 -10.19 14.63
C GLY A 159 9.36 -8.76 14.32
N ILE A 160 8.25 -8.66 13.57
CA ILE A 160 7.80 -7.38 12.99
C ILE A 160 7.64 -6.28 14.04
N ALA A 161 7.03 -6.56 15.18
CA ALA A 161 6.80 -5.57 16.23
C ALA A 161 8.09 -4.99 16.82
N LEU A 162 9.07 -5.85 17.17
CA LEU A 162 10.35 -5.39 17.72
C LEU A 162 11.20 -4.67 16.69
N ASN A 163 11.23 -5.17 15.44
CA ASN A 163 11.95 -4.54 14.35
C ASN A 163 11.38 -3.14 14.05
N THR A 164 10.06 -3.00 14.01
CA THR A 164 9.39 -1.70 13.83
C THR A 164 9.67 -0.76 15.00
N THR A 165 9.59 -1.25 16.26
CA THR A 165 9.90 -0.45 17.45
C THR A 165 11.34 0.05 17.40
N ARG A 166 12.29 -0.78 16.95
CA ARG A 166 13.69 -0.35 16.76
C ARG A 166 13.79 0.77 15.74
N GLY A 167 13.05 0.68 14.62
CA GLY A 167 12.98 1.74 13.61
C GLY A 167 12.43 3.05 14.18
N CYS A 168 11.36 2.98 14.95
CA CYS A 168 10.80 4.15 15.62
C CYS A 168 11.80 4.81 16.60
N ALA A 169 12.61 4.00 17.30
CA ALA A 169 13.63 4.51 18.22
C ALA A 169 14.82 5.20 17.50
N LEU A 170 15.02 4.91 16.22
CA LEU A 170 16.05 5.53 15.38
C LEU A 170 15.55 6.76 14.62
N ALA A 171 14.25 7.02 14.65
CA ALA A 171 13.62 8.10 13.92
C ALA A 171 13.86 9.46 14.60
N HIS A 172 14.05 10.50 13.77
CA HIS A 172 14.28 11.88 14.20
C HIS A 172 13.25 12.86 13.63
N GLY A 173 12.23 12.37 12.91
CA GLY A 173 11.16 13.17 12.36
C GLY A 173 10.12 13.56 13.40
N GLU A 174 9.45 14.67 13.17
CA GLU A 174 8.31 15.10 13.98
C GLU A 174 7.10 14.18 13.79
N TYR A 175 7.00 13.58 12.60
CA TYR A 175 5.97 12.61 12.25
C TYR A 175 6.61 11.29 11.82
N LEU A 176 5.94 10.19 12.17
CA LEU A 176 6.35 8.84 11.80
C LEU A 176 5.32 8.24 10.83
N THR A 177 5.78 7.51 9.83
CA THR A 177 4.94 6.65 9.00
C THR A 177 5.57 5.28 8.87
N LEU A 178 4.74 4.24 8.81
CA LEU A 178 5.16 2.88 8.54
C LEU A 178 4.96 2.60 7.05
N LEU A 179 5.91 1.90 6.46
CA LEU A 179 5.81 1.45 5.07
C LEU A 179 6.34 0.01 5.01
N ASP A 180 5.56 -0.89 4.44
CA ASP A 180 6.00 -2.25 4.23
C ASP A 180 7.01 -2.33 3.07
N HIS A 181 7.92 -3.29 3.16
CA HIS A 181 9.04 -3.42 2.23
C HIS A 181 8.63 -3.81 0.80
N ASP A 182 7.40 -4.20 0.59
CA ASP A 182 6.77 -4.57 -0.69
C ASP A 182 5.70 -3.59 -1.17
N ASP A 183 5.49 -2.49 -0.41
CA ASP A 183 4.60 -1.41 -0.77
C ASP A 183 5.32 -0.23 -1.43
N VAL A 184 4.57 0.62 -2.13
CA VAL A 184 5.08 1.80 -2.81
C VAL A 184 4.23 3.02 -2.51
N LEU A 185 4.88 4.17 -2.33
CA LEU A 185 4.20 5.45 -2.15
C LEU A 185 3.95 6.15 -3.49
N TYR A 186 2.80 6.80 -3.66
CA TYR A 186 2.62 7.75 -4.74
C TYR A 186 3.64 8.89 -4.64
N PRO A 187 4.12 9.43 -5.78
CA PRO A 187 5.20 10.43 -5.77
C PRO A 187 4.91 11.71 -5.00
N ASN A 188 3.64 12.03 -4.74
CA ASN A 188 3.18 13.19 -3.97
C ASN A 188 2.68 12.83 -2.57
N ALA A 189 2.76 11.58 -2.12
CA ALA A 189 2.16 11.15 -0.87
C ALA A 189 2.61 12.00 0.33
N LEU A 190 3.90 12.19 0.51
CA LEU A 190 4.42 13.01 1.62
C LEU A 190 4.05 14.49 1.47
N PHE A 191 3.98 15.01 0.24
CA PHE A 191 3.55 16.39 0.00
C PHE A 191 2.11 16.62 0.47
N GLU A 192 1.19 15.73 0.12
CA GLU A 192 -0.21 15.81 0.52
C GLU A 192 -0.38 15.66 2.04
N VAL A 193 0.36 14.73 2.66
CA VAL A 193 0.37 14.55 4.12
C VAL A 193 0.83 15.84 4.81
N VAL A 194 1.96 16.41 4.40
CA VAL A 194 2.49 17.64 5.00
C VAL A 194 1.56 18.83 4.80
N GLN A 195 0.97 18.95 3.61
CA GLN A 195 -0.02 19.99 3.33
C GLN A 195 -1.26 19.83 4.20
N THR A 196 -1.72 18.60 4.42
CA THR A 196 -2.84 18.31 5.32
C THR A 196 -2.51 18.70 6.76
N ILE A 197 -1.33 18.30 7.26
CA ILE A 197 -0.86 18.68 8.60
C ILE A 197 -0.85 20.21 8.76
N GLN A 198 -0.29 20.92 7.80
CA GLN A 198 -0.20 22.39 7.87
C GLN A 198 -1.56 23.08 7.83
N ASN A 199 -2.50 22.55 7.05
CA ASN A 199 -3.84 23.13 6.91
C ASN A 199 -4.76 22.82 8.09
N THR A 200 -4.56 21.72 8.80
CA THR A 200 -5.48 21.21 9.82
C THR A 200 -4.90 21.19 11.23
N GLY A 201 -3.57 21.18 11.37
CA GLY A 201 -2.89 20.93 12.65
C GLY A 201 -3.07 19.50 13.15
N ALA A 202 -3.32 18.54 12.25
CA ALA A 202 -3.60 17.16 12.62
C ALA A 202 -2.35 16.45 13.17
N ASP A 203 -2.49 15.73 14.27
CA ASP A 203 -1.46 14.87 14.84
C ASP A 203 -1.43 13.48 14.19
N PHE A 204 -2.52 13.11 13.52
CA PHE A 204 -2.67 11.82 12.83
C PHE A 204 -3.33 12.03 11.46
N VAL A 205 -2.68 11.51 10.42
CA VAL A 205 -3.16 11.54 9.03
C VAL A 205 -3.16 10.13 8.48
N TYR A 206 -4.19 9.77 7.75
CA TYR A 206 -4.29 8.49 7.04
C TYR A 206 -4.72 8.72 5.59
N SER A 207 -4.43 7.77 4.74
CA SER A 207 -4.78 7.82 3.31
C SER A 207 -5.51 6.55 2.89
N ASP A 208 -6.19 6.64 1.77
CA ASP A 208 -6.65 5.46 1.05
C ASP A 208 -5.46 4.68 0.48
N GLU A 209 -5.68 3.40 0.20
CA GLU A 209 -4.68 2.52 -0.39
C GLU A 209 -5.25 1.72 -1.56
N ILE A 210 -4.40 1.34 -2.50
CA ILE A 210 -4.75 0.53 -3.67
C ILE A 210 -3.91 -0.74 -3.66
N VAL A 211 -4.55 -1.89 -3.79
CA VAL A 211 -3.86 -3.16 -3.92
C VAL A 211 -3.35 -3.35 -5.35
N LEU A 212 -2.05 -3.52 -5.50
CA LEU A 212 -1.39 -3.74 -6.78
C LEU A 212 -1.00 -5.20 -6.97
N SER A 213 -0.95 -5.66 -8.22
CA SER A 213 -0.35 -6.94 -8.57
C SER A 213 1.18 -6.88 -8.45
N ALA A 214 1.82 -8.05 -8.40
CA ALA A 214 3.28 -8.18 -8.40
C ALA A 214 4.00 -7.47 -9.58
N ASN A 215 3.27 -7.04 -10.59
CA ASN A 215 3.77 -6.25 -11.73
C ASN A 215 3.42 -4.77 -11.62
N LEU A 216 3.04 -4.28 -10.44
CA LEU A 216 2.53 -2.92 -10.19
C LEU A 216 1.35 -2.56 -11.10
N LYS A 217 0.61 -3.57 -11.57
CA LYS A 217 -0.65 -3.40 -12.26
C LYS A 217 -1.76 -3.46 -11.22
N GLU A 218 -2.67 -2.52 -11.32
CA GLU A 218 -3.81 -2.43 -10.44
C GLU A 218 -4.66 -3.70 -10.46
N LEU A 219 -4.97 -4.25 -9.28
CA LEU A 219 -5.80 -5.45 -9.14
C LEU A 219 -7.26 -5.16 -8.83
N GLY A 220 -7.64 -3.89 -8.70
CA GLY A 220 -9.03 -3.51 -8.50
C GLY A 220 -9.53 -3.63 -7.06
N GLY A 221 -8.65 -3.46 -6.10
CA GLY A 221 -9.03 -3.24 -4.70
C GLY A 221 -8.74 -1.80 -4.29
N TYR A 222 -9.76 -1.06 -3.89
CA TYR A 222 -9.61 0.24 -3.27
C TYR A 222 -10.06 0.11 -1.82
N HIS A 223 -9.19 0.40 -0.87
CA HIS A 223 -9.52 0.43 0.55
C HIS A 223 -9.68 1.87 0.99
N PHE A 224 -10.94 2.27 1.19
CA PHE A 224 -11.26 3.55 1.82
C PHE A 224 -11.08 3.41 3.33
N LYS A 225 -10.35 4.33 3.92
CA LYS A 225 -10.17 4.45 5.37
C LYS A 225 -10.97 5.61 5.94
#